data_5d87ddba31223cad0482ad75082cb8f8
#
_entry.id   5d87ddba31223cad0482ad75082cb8f8
#
_cell.length_a   1.000
_cell.length_b   1.000
_cell.length_c   1.000
_cell.angle_alpha   90.00
_cell.angle_beta   90.00
_cell.angle_gamma   90.00
#
_symmetry.space_group_name_H-M   'P 1'
#
loop_
_entity.id
_entity.type
_entity.pdbx_description
1 polymer ?
#
loop_
_entity_poly.entity_id
_entity_poly.type
_entity_poly.pdbx_seq_one_letter_code
_entity_poly.pdbx_strand_id
1 'polypeptide(L)'
;ILFAGVGFQPRVIEKTDLLDRINAGLTKKGARLLALIPVGGFSGIVNTKKPVKTPADMKGLRMRAMDKKQAMWLEAWGANSVIIPWAEIYNSLMTGVADGYLNAAIVPVMFKHTEVLNYFSDARITSPLRVALASEDWYSGLSEKEREIVHEAVSRANAANRVWQNKIEKSGLAAIEKAGVEVIPMTDAERERFAKAVRPLYKDLVPADVAEAFLSAARAHQ
;
A
#
# COMPACT_ATOMS: atom_id res chain seq x y z
N ILE A 1 0.27 5.75 7.47
CA ILE A 1 0.93 5.45 6.18
C ILE A 1 0.08 5.91 5.01
N LEU A 2 -1.21 6.09 5.22
CA LEU A 2 -2.13 6.61 4.23
C LEU A 2 -1.76 8.06 3.88
N PHE A 3 -1.59 8.34 2.59
CA PHE A 3 -1.36 9.69 2.05
C PHE A 3 -0.02 10.36 2.43
N ALA A 4 0.98 9.61 2.85
CA ALA A 4 2.33 10.14 2.98
C ALA A 4 3.03 10.16 1.61
N GLY A 5 3.70 11.24 1.27
CA GLY A 5 4.43 11.38 -0.01
C GLY A 5 5.49 10.30 -0.23
N VAL A 6 5.90 10.09 -1.49
CA VAL A 6 6.84 9.02 -1.91
C VAL A 6 8.13 8.97 -1.10
N GLY A 7 8.66 10.11 -0.70
CA GLY A 7 9.92 10.18 0.04
C GLY A 7 9.80 9.90 1.53
N PHE A 8 8.58 9.76 2.05
CA PHE A 8 8.33 9.67 3.47
C PHE A 8 8.69 8.30 4.06
N GLN A 9 8.26 7.20 3.45
CA GLN A 9 8.41 5.87 4.04
C GLN A 9 9.85 5.42 4.26
N PRO A 10 10.77 5.51 3.28
CA PRO A 10 12.16 5.13 3.50
C PRO A 10 12.83 5.95 4.60
N ARG A 11 12.55 7.26 4.65
CA ARG A 11 13.15 8.15 5.65
C ARG A 11 12.65 7.86 7.06
N VAL A 12 11.36 7.56 7.23
CA VAL A 12 10.80 7.21 8.54
C VAL A 12 11.36 5.88 9.04
N ILE A 13 11.42 4.87 8.18
CA ILE A 13 11.94 3.56 8.54
C ILE A 13 13.41 3.61 8.91
N GLU A 14 14.22 4.39 8.16
CA GLU A 14 15.67 4.46 8.35
C GLU A 14 16.11 5.37 9.49
N LYS A 15 15.29 6.37 9.85
CA LYS A 15 15.64 7.40 10.84
C LYS A 15 14.88 7.29 12.14
N THR A 16 14.07 6.24 12.31
CA THR A 16 13.30 6.00 13.53
C THR A 16 13.55 4.60 14.06
N ASP A 17 13.21 4.38 15.32
CA ASP A 17 13.20 3.08 15.99
C ASP A 17 11.99 2.20 15.64
N LEU A 18 11.33 2.46 14.50
CA LEU A 18 10.10 1.78 14.10
C LEU A 18 10.29 0.27 13.96
N LEU A 19 11.40 -0.19 13.38
CA LEU A 19 11.68 -1.63 13.25
C LEU A 19 11.87 -2.28 14.62
N ASP A 20 12.57 -1.61 15.54
CA ASP A 20 12.80 -2.12 16.90
C ASP A 20 11.49 -2.20 17.69
N ARG A 21 10.63 -1.20 17.59
CA ARG A 21 9.29 -1.22 18.20
C ARG A 21 8.42 -2.36 17.67
N ILE A 22 8.42 -2.58 16.36
CA ILE A 22 7.70 -3.69 15.74
C ILE A 22 8.28 -5.03 16.24
N ASN A 23 9.60 -5.15 16.27
CA ASN A 23 10.29 -6.34 16.71
C ASN A 23 10.07 -6.63 18.20
N ALA A 24 9.95 -5.63 19.06
CA ALA A 24 9.61 -5.83 20.47
C ALA A 24 8.30 -6.62 20.71
N GLY A 25 7.37 -6.54 19.74
CA GLY A 25 6.13 -7.34 19.76
C GLY A 25 6.22 -8.66 19.00
N LEU A 26 6.91 -8.66 17.85
CA LEU A 26 6.97 -9.82 16.94
C LEU A 26 7.84 -10.93 17.50
N THR A 27 8.98 -10.62 18.11
CA THR A 27 9.91 -11.62 18.66
C THR A 27 9.26 -12.48 19.74
N LYS A 28 8.37 -11.90 20.55
CA LYS A 28 7.56 -12.64 21.53
C LYS A 28 6.59 -13.65 20.90
N LYS A 29 6.37 -13.54 19.58
CA LYS A 29 5.52 -14.44 18.79
C LYS A 29 6.33 -15.35 17.86
N GLY A 30 7.64 -15.42 18.05
CA GLY A 30 8.54 -16.28 17.27
C GLY A 30 8.90 -15.74 15.89
N ALA A 31 8.64 -14.47 15.59
CA ALA A 31 8.98 -13.86 14.30
C ALA A 31 9.81 -12.57 14.50
N ARG A 32 10.71 -12.31 13.55
CA ARG A 32 11.53 -11.10 13.48
C ARG A 32 11.35 -10.40 12.15
N LEU A 33 11.06 -9.11 12.19
CA LEU A 33 11.04 -8.26 11.01
C LEU A 33 12.46 -7.83 10.66
N LEU A 34 12.93 -8.21 9.47
CA LEU A 34 14.24 -7.84 8.94
C LEU A 34 14.19 -6.57 8.11
N ALA A 35 13.14 -6.38 7.32
CA ALA A 35 12.95 -5.18 6.52
C ALA A 35 11.49 -4.91 6.17
N LEU A 36 11.22 -3.63 5.88
CA LEU A 36 10.04 -3.16 5.17
C LEU A 36 10.47 -2.80 3.74
N ILE A 37 9.89 -3.49 2.76
CA ILE A 37 10.29 -3.43 1.36
C ILE A 37 9.19 -2.73 0.56
N PRO A 38 9.43 -1.54 -0.02
CA PRO A 38 8.45 -0.87 -0.88
C PRO A 38 8.11 -1.71 -2.11
N VAL A 39 6.83 -1.70 -2.54
CA VAL A 39 6.34 -2.48 -3.67
C VAL A 39 5.61 -1.60 -4.68
N GLY A 40 6.22 -1.39 -5.83
CA GLY A 40 5.63 -0.60 -6.91
C GLY A 40 5.46 0.87 -6.55
N GLY A 41 4.57 1.55 -7.27
CA GLY A 41 4.19 2.93 -6.99
C GLY A 41 3.04 3.04 -5.98
N PHE A 42 2.49 4.25 -5.86
CA PHE A 42 1.33 4.48 -5.02
C PHE A 42 0.09 3.74 -5.53
N SER A 43 -0.71 3.24 -4.60
CA SER A 43 -2.02 2.69 -4.92
C SER A 43 -2.98 3.79 -5.32
N GLY A 44 -3.57 3.65 -6.50
CA GLY A 44 -4.72 4.40 -6.96
C GLY A 44 -6.00 3.59 -6.82
N ILE A 45 -7.09 4.11 -7.38
CA ILE A 45 -8.40 3.47 -7.44
C ILE A 45 -8.62 3.00 -8.87
N VAL A 46 -8.69 1.69 -9.09
CA VAL A 46 -9.04 1.11 -10.39
C VAL A 46 -10.50 0.67 -10.38
N ASN A 47 -11.24 0.93 -11.48
CA ASN A 47 -12.62 0.45 -11.59
C ASN A 47 -13.08 0.34 -13.04
N THR A 48 -14.22 -0.37 -13.22
CA THR A 48 -14.86 -0.65 -14.53
C THR A 48 -15.96 0.35 -14.89
N LYS A 49 -16.33 1.31 -14.00
CA LYS A 49 -17.59 2.04 -14.11
C LYS A 49 -17.44 3.52 -14.45
N LYS A 50 -16.61 4.26 -13.70
CA LYS A 50 -16.61 5.73 -13.76
C LYS A 50 -15.31 6.33 -13.23
N PRO A 51 -14.96 7.57 -13.66
CA PRO A 51 -13.92 8.35 -13.02
C PRO A 51 -14.21 8.59 -11.53
N VAL A 52 -13.16 8.57 -10.69
CA VAL A 52 -13.24 8.85 -9.26
C VAL A 52 -12.25 9.95 -8.91
N LYS A 53 -12.74 11.09 -8.41
CA LYS A 53 -11.93 12.24 -7.93
C LYS A 53 -12.20 12.61 -6.48
N THR A 54 -13.34 12.21 -5.94
CA THR A 54 -13.76 12.53 -4.58
C THR A 54 -14.34 11.29 -3.90
N PRO A 55 -14.40 11.24 -2.55
CA PRO A 55 -15.10 10.17 -1.86
C PRO A 55 -16.55 9.99 -2.30
N ALA A 56 -17.25 11.07 -2.66
CA ALA A 56 -18.63 11.00 -3.16
C ALA A 56 -18.76 10.16 -4.45
N ASP A 57 -17.73 10.15 -5.29
CA ASP A 57 -17.71 9.36 -6.52
C ASP A 57 -17.61 7.86 -6.25
N MET A 58 -17.19 7.45 -5.03
CA MET A 58 -17.14 6.05 -4.64
C MET A 58 -18.53 5.45 -4.41
N LYS A 59 -19.55 6.30 -4.20
CA LYS A 59 -20.91 5.84 -3.94
C LYS A 59 -21.44 4.98 -5.08
N GLY A 60 -21.94 3.80 -4.70
CA GLY A 60 -22.51 2.81 -5.62
C GLY A 60 -21.48 1.86 -6.25
N LEU A 61 -20.16 2.11 -6.09
CA LEU A 61 -19.16 1.16 -6.51
C LEU A 61 -19.04 0.00 -5.51
N ARG A 62 -18.95 -1.22 -6.01
CA ARG A 62 -18.60 -2.42 -5.25
C ARG A 62 -17.10 -2.61 -5.33
N MET A 63 -16.40 -2.25 -4.27
CA MET A 63 -14.95 -2.27 -4.25
C MET A 63 -14.42 -3.51 -3.52
N ARG A 64 -13.50 -4.22 -4.17
CA ARG A 64 -12.80 -5.31 -3.52
C ARG A 64 -11.91 -4.78 -2.38
N ALA A 65 -12.05 -5.37 -1.21
CA ALA A 65 -11.13 -5.23 -0.10
C ALA A 65 -10.28 -6.49 0.08
N MET A 66 -9.04 -6.36 0.53
CA MET A 66 -8.19 -7.50 0.88
C MET A 66 -8.52 -8.06 2.26
N ASP A 67 -9.00 -7.21 3.16
CA ASP A 67 -9.34 -7.54 4.55
C ASP A 67 -10.38 -6.56 5.12
N LYS A 68 -10.80 -6.80 6.37
CA LYS A 68 -11.76 -5.95 7.07
C LYS A 68 -11.29 -4.51 7.26
N LYS A 69 -9.99 -4.28 7.46
CA LYS A 69 -9.44 -2.93 7.66
C LYS A 69 -9.52 -2.12 6.37
N GLN A 70 -9.20 -2.73 5.23
CA GLN A 70 -9.38 -2.07 3.94
C GLN A 70 -10.85 -1.85 3.61
N ALA A 71 -11.74 -2.77 3.99
CA ALA A 71 -13.18 -2.59 3.85
C ALA A 71 -13.67 -1.32 4.56
N MET A 72 -13.24 -1.10 5.81
CA MET A 72 -13.58 0.12 6.56
C MET A 72 -13.18 1.41 5.84
N TRP A 73 -12.05 1.44 5.13
CA TRP A 73 -11.65 2.62 4.35
C TRP A 73 -12.58 2.86 3.17
N LEU A 74 -12.88 1.81 2.42
CA LEU A 74 -13.75 1.88 1.26
C LEU A 74 -15.16 2.34 1.64
N GLU A 75 -15.67 1.86 2.77
CA GLU A 75 -16.97 2.23 3.33
C GLU A 75 -16.97 3.69 3.83
N ALA A 76 -15.88 4.15 4.44
CA ALA A 76 -15.72 5.55 4.84
C ALA A 76 -15.73 6.51 3.64
N TRP A 77 -15.36 6.03 2.45
CA TRP A 77 -15.49 6.77 1.19
C TRP A 77 -16.86 6.62 0.52
N GLY A 78 -17.75 5.79 1.08
CA GLY A 78 -19.10 5.58 0.57
C GLY A 78 -19.24 4.44 -0.45
N ALA A 79 -18.22 3.64 -0.66
CA ALA A 79 -18.30 2.44 -1.49
C ALA A 79 -18.94 1.27 -0.74
N ASN A 80 -19.47 0.30 -1.48
CA ASN A 80 -19.80 -1.01 -0.94
C ASN A 80 -18.56 -1.90 -1.00
N SER A 81 -18.13 -2.47 0.12
CA SER A 81 -16.93 -3.32 0.17
C SER A 81 -17.26 -4.81 0.08
N VAL A 82 -16.41 -5.57 -0.62
CA VAL A 82 -16.49 -7.04 -0.69
C VAL A 82 -15.07 -7.59 -0.48
N ILE A 83 -14.93 -8.52 0.47
CA ILE A 83 -13.62 -9.16 0.71
C ILE A 83 -13.45 -10.30 -0.30
N ILE A 84 -12.46 -10.15 -1.18
CA ILE A 84 -12.19 -11.11 -2.27
C ILE A 84 -10.69 -11.46 -2.26
N PRO A 85 -10.32 -12.76 -2.28
CA PRO A 85 -8.95 -13.21 -2.44
C PRO A 85 -8.31 -12.66 -3.72
N TRP A 86 -6.97 -12.48 -3.71
CA TRP A 86 -6.28 -11.91 -4.86
C TRP A 86 -6.51 -12.70 -6.16
N ALA A 87 -6.46 -14.02 -6.09
CA ALA A 87 -6.62 -14.90 -7.26
C ALA A 87 -8.00 -14.78 -7.94
N GLU A 88 -9.00 -14.27 -7.23
CA GLU A 88 -10.38 -14.18 -7.73
C GLU A 88 -10.72 -12.80 -8.32
N ILE A 89 -9.80 -11.82 -8.25
CA ILE A 89 -10.09 -10.43 -8.64
C ILE A 89 -10.50 -10.35 -10.11
N TYR A 90 -9.76 -10.96 -11.03
CA TYR A 90 -10.08 -10.90 -12.46
C TYR A 90 -11.50 -11.39 -12.76
N ASN A 91 -11.84 -12.56 -12.26
CA ASN A 91 -13.18 -13.13 -12.44
C ASN A 91 -14.26 -12.28 -11.77
N SER A 92 -13.98 -11.70 -10.59
CA SER A 92 -14.92 -10.85 -9.89
C SER A 92 -15.19 -9.53 -10.63
N LEU A 93 -14.20 -8.98 -11.31
CA LEU A 93 -14.37 -7.82 -12.19
C LEU A 93 -15.18 -8.18 -13.43
N MET A 94 -14.84 -9.29 -14.10
CA MET A 94 -15.56 -9.78 -15.30
C MET A 94 -17.04 -10.04 -15.04
N THR A 95 -17.35 -10.67 -13.92
CA THR A 95 -18.73 -11.05 -13.54
C THR A 95 -19.49 -9.92 -12.83
N GLY A 96 -18.81 -8.80 -12.53
CA GLY A 96 -19.40 -7.67 -11.84
C GLY A 96 -19.70 -7.92 -10.35
N VAL A 97 -19.08 -8.93 -9.72
CA VAL A 97 -19.12 -9.11 -8.27
C VAL A 97 -18.39 -7.96 -7.58
N ALA A 98 -17.29 -7.49 -8.18
CA ALA A 98 -16.64 -6.24 -7.82
C ALA A 98 -16.55 -5.31 -9.04
N ASP A 99 -16.62 -4.01 -8.81
CA ASP A 99 -16.44 -2.99 -9.83
C ASP A 99 -15.00 -2.46 -9.87
N GLY A 100 -14.20 -2.69 -8.82
CA GLY A 100 -12.83 -2.20 -8.75
C GLY A 100 -12.10 -2.61 -7.47
N TYR A 101 -10.86 -2.12 -7.34
CA TYR A 101 -9.99 -2.37 -6.19
C TYR A 101 -8.91 -1.27 -6.07
N LEU A 102 -8.11 -1.32 -5.00
CA LEU A 102 -6.98 -0.40 -4.78
C LEU A 102 -5.67 -1.10 -5.14
N ASN A 103 -4.86 -0.52 -6.03
CA ASN A 103 -3.49 -0.97 -6.28
C ASN A 103 -2.68 0.06 -7.08
N ALA A 104 -1.36 -0.17 -7.20
CA ALA A 104 -0.49 0.63 -8.05
C ALA A 104 -0.79 0.39 -9.54
N ALA A 105 -0.60 1.42 -10.39
CA ALA A 105 -0.95 1.41 -11.80
C ALA A 105 -0.34 0.26 -12.61
N ILE A 106 0.87 -0.19 -12.24
CA ILE A 106 1.54 -1.30 -12.94
C ILE A 106 0.88 -2.66 -12.70
N VAL A 107 0.19 -2.84 -11.56
CA VAL A 107 -0.36 -4.14 -11.15
C VAL A 107 -1.46 -4.62 -12.09
N PRO A 108 -2.48 -3.81 -12.45
CA PRO A 108 -3.46 -4.21 -13.47
C PRO A 108 -2.83 -4.62 -14.79
N VAL A 109 -1.75 -3.97 -15.21
CA VAL A 109 -1.01 -4.31 -16.43
C VAL A 109 -0.35 -5.69 -16.31
N MET A 110 0.37 -5.94 -15.21
CA MET A 110 1.07 -7.21 -14.98
C MET A 110 0.13 -8.42 -14.90
N PHE A 111 -1.08 -8.23 -14.37
CA PHE A 111 -2.07 -9.30 -14.18
C PHE A 111 -3.18 -9.29 -15.23
N LYS A 112 -3.03 -8.51 -16.30
CA LYS A 112 -4.00 -8.37 -17.41
C LYS A 112 -5.39 -7.93 -16.98
N HIS A 113 -5.52 -7.32 -15.80
CA HIS A 113 -6.80 -6.75 -15.35
C HIS A 113 -7.25 -5.57 -16.22
N THR A 114 -6.32 -4.96 -16.98
CA THR A 114 -6.62 -3.89 -17.96
C THR A 114 -7.60 -4.31 -19.05
N GLU A 115 -7.78 -5.61 -19.29
CA GLU A 115 -8.77 -6.13 -20.24
C GLU A 115 -10.22 -5.85 -19.80
N VAL A 116 -10.45 -5.63 -18.52
CA VAL A 116 -11.78 -5.44 -17.91
C VAL A 116 -11.92 -4.12 -17.15
N LEU A 117 -10.83 -3.37 -16.96
CA LEU A 117 -10.82 -2.09 -16.25
C LEU A 117 -10.89 -0.92 -17.22
N ASN A 118 -11.62 0.13 -16.87
CA ASN A 118 -11.76 1.31 -17.69
C ASN A 118 -11.06 2.55 -17.11
N TYR A 119 -10.93 2.65 -15.77
CA TYR A 119 -10.46 3.86 -15.09
C TYR A 119 -9.41 3.55 -14.04
N PHE A 120 -8.40 4.42 -13.97
CA PHE A 120 -7.40 4.47 -12.91
C PHE A 120 -7.34 5.91 -12.36
N SER A 121 -7.79 6.13 -11.13
CA SER A 121 -7.63 7.42 -10.46
C SER A 121 -6.33 7.43 -9.64
N ASP A 122 -5.42 8.39 -9.92
CA ASP A 122 -4.13 8.53 -9.23
C ASP A 122 -4.30 9.14 -7.83
N ALA A 123 -5.02 8.43 -7.00
CA ALA A 123 -5.38 8.88 -5.65
C ALA A 123 -4.21 8.82 -4.65
N ARG A 124 -3.14 8.11 -4.96
CA ARG A 124 -1.94 7.97 -4.12
C ARG A 124 -2.25 7.57 -2.68
N ILE A 125 -3.15 6.62 -2.50
CA ILE A 125 -3.74 6.26 -1.21
C ILE A 125 -2.71 5.70 -0.24
N THR A 126 -1.94 4.73 -0.70
CA THR A 126 -0.86 4.09 0.09
C THR A 126 0.34 3.83 -0.80
N SER A 127 1.52 3.80 -0.20
CA SER A 127 2.68 3.13 -0.78
C SER A 127 2.78 1.76 -0.12
N PRO A 128 2.44 0.67 -0.83
CA PRO A 128 2.39 -0.66 -0.23
C PRO A 128 3.78 -1.13 0.17
N LEU A 129 3.84 -1.83 1.31
CA LEU A 129 5.06 -2.43 1.84
C LEU A 129 4.89 -3.94 1.93
N ARG A 130 5.93 -4.67 1.58
CA ARG A 130 6.13 -6.07 1.97
C ARG A 130 7.01 -6.13 3.20
N VAL A 131 6.83 -7.19 3.97
CA VAL A 131 7.64 -7.49 5.15
C VAL A 131 8.59 -8.64 4.82
N ALA A 132 9.87 -8.50 5.15
CA ALA A 132 10.80 -9.60 5.20
C ALA A 132 10.84 -10.10 6.63
N LEU A 133 10.36 -11.31 6.86
CA LEU A 133 10.31 -11.95 8.18
C LEU A 133 11.27 -13.13 8.24
N ALA A 134 11.87 -13.33 9.41
CA ALA A 134 12.61 -14.53 9.77
C ALA A 134 11.98 -15.19 11.01
N SER A 135 12.23 -16.48 11.20
CA SER A 135 12.00 -17.13 12.49
C SER A 135 12.91 -16.50 13.53
N GLU A 136 12.37 -16.16 14.71
CA GLU A 136 13.17 -15.66 15.81
C GLU A 136 14.15 -16.69 16.32
N ASP A 137 13.73 -17.96 16.39
CA ASP A 137 14.60 -19.06 16.83
C ASP A 137 15.79 -19.24 15.88
N TRP A 138 15.55 -19.18 14.56
CA TRP A 138 16.63 -19.22 13.56
C TRP A 138 17.56 -18.01 13.71
N TYR A 139 17.01 -16.80 13.80
CA TYR A 139 17.81 -15.58 13.87
C TYR A 139 18.62 -15.49 15.17
N SER A 140 18.06 -15.85 16.31
CA SER A 140 18.74 -15.85 17.59
C SER A 140 19.85 -16.90 17.68
N GLY A 141 19.72 -18.01 16.95
CA GLY A 141 20.76 -19.03 16.81
C GLY A 141 21.97 -18.63 15.95
N LEU A 142 21.88 -17.56 15.17
CA LEU A 142 22.99 -17.07 14.35
C LEU A 142 24.09 -16.43 15.22
N SER A 143 25.34 -16.64 14.80
CA SER A 143 26.48 -15.86 15.31
C SER A 143 26.34 -14.38 14.92
N GLU A 144 27.08 -13.51 15.60
CA GLU A 144 27.11 -12.06 15.30
C GLU A 144 27.48 -11.81 13.83
N LYS A 145 28.51 -12.49 13.34
CA LYS A 145 28.93 -12.39 11.93
C LYS A 145 27.85 -12.82 10.94
N GLU A 146 27.10 -13.87 11.22
CA GLU A 146 26.01 -14.30 10.36
C GLU A 146 24.85 -13.30 10.37
N ARG A 147 24.53 -12.68 11.53
CA ARG A 147 23.53 -11.61 11.60
C ARG A 147 23.96 -10.39 10.77
N GLU A 148 25.23 -10.00 10.81
CA GLU A 148 25.77 -8.93 9.98
C GLU A 148 25.59 -9.24 8.48
N ILE A 149 25.89 -10.48 8.05
CA ILE A 149 25.69 -10.91 6.67
C ILE A 149 24.20 -10.81 6.28
N VAL A 150 23.29 -11.26 7.14
CA VAL A 150 21.84 -11.16 6.89
C VAL A 150 21.41 -9.70 6.74
N HIS A 151 21.85 -8.82 7.65
CA HIS A 151 21.52 -7.40 7.59
C HIS A 151 22.08 -6.73 6.33
N GLU A 152 23.31 -7.04 5.97
CA GLU A 152 23.93 -6.50 4.75
C GLU A 152 23.18 -6.98 3.49
N ALA A 153 22.85 -8.26 3.40
CA ALA A 153 22.09 -8.83 2.28
C ALA A 153 20.70 -8.16 2.15
N VAL A 154 19.98 -8.00 3.25
CA VAL A 154 18.69 -7.32 3.28
C VAL A 154 18.81 -5.85 2.87
N SER A 155 19.83 -5.14 3.35
CA SER A 155 20.10 -3.74 3.00
C SER A 155 20.37 -3.59 1.51
N ARG A 156 21.26 -4.42 0.94
CA ARG A 156 21.56 -4.44 -0.50
C ARG A 156 20.33 -4.75 -1.34
N ALA A 157 19.55 -5.75 -0.96
CA ALA A 157 18.32 -6.11 -1.66
C ALA A 157 17.30 -4.96 -1.64
N ASN A 158 17.16 -4.28 -0.50
CA ASN A 158 16.24 -3.15 -0.37
C ASN A 158 16.71 -1.93 -1.19
N ALA A 159 18.01 -1.67 -1.24
CA ALA A 159 18.57 -0.61 -2.08
C ALA A 159 18.35 -0.88 -3.58
N ALA A 160 18.58 -2.10 -4.05
CA ALA A 160 18.28 -2.50 -5.42
C ALA A 160 16.80 -2.39 -5.76
N ASN A 161 15.92 -2.81 -4.82
CA ASN A 161 14.47 -2.69 -4.97
C ASN A 161 14.01 -1.23 -5.10
N ARG A 162 14.62 -0.28 -4.42
CA ARG A 162 14.28 1.16 -4.56
C ARG A 162 14.51 1.68 -5.97
N VAL A 163 15.59 1.26 -6.60
CA VAL A 163 15.87 1.64 -8.00
C VAL A 163 14.77 1.13 -8.92
N TRP A 164 14.39 -0.14 -8.75
CA TRP A 164 13.28 -0.74 -9.50
C TRP A 164 11.95 -0.04 -9.21
N GLN A 165 11.63 0.21 -7.94
CA GLN A 165 10.40 0.90 -7.53
C GLN A 165 10.27 2.27 -8.19
N ASN A 166 11.32 3.09 -8.15
CA ASN A 166 11.31 4.43 -8.77
C ASN A 166 11.06 4.36 -10.28
N LYS A 167 11.63 3.33 -10.95
CA LYS A 167 11.38 3.09 -12.37
C LYS A 167 9.92 2.72 -12.63
N ILE A 168 9.38 1.77 -11.87
CA ILE A 168 8.00 1.28 -12.01
C ILE A 168 6.97 2.36 -11.67
N GLU A 169 7.22 3.18 -10.67
CA GLU A 169 6.33 4.31 -10.36
C GLU A 169 6.22 5.28 -11.52
N LYS A 170 7.35 5.66 -12.13
CA LYS A 170 7.39 6.57 -13.28
C LYS A 170 6.75 5.97 -14.54
N SER A 171 6.94 4.67 -14.78
CA SER A 171 6.44 3.99 -15.98
C SER A 171 5.03 3.41 -15.82
N GLY A 172 4.55 3.23 -14.60
CA GLY A 172 3.28 2.53 -14.33
C GLY A 172 2.06 3.24 -14.87
N LEU A 173 1.99 4.57 -14.73
CA LEU A 173 0.88 5.37 -15.27
C LEU A 173 0.85 5.32 -16.81
N ALA A 174 2.00 5.50 -17.44
CA ALA A 174 2.09 5.39 -18.91
C ALA A 174 1.76 3.97 -19.42
N ALA A 175 2.13 2.94 -18.66
CA ALA A 175 1.86 1.55 -19.02
C ALA A 175 0.36 1.22 -18.94
N ILE A 176 -0.34 1.66 -17.91
CA ILE A 176 -1.78 1.42 -17.74
C ILE A 176 -2.60 2.21 -18.78
N GLU A 177 -2.19 3.44 -19.09
CA GLU A 177 -2.81 4.27 -20.14
C GLU A 177 -2.62 3.64 -21.51
N LYS A 178 -1.40 3.17 -21.84
CA LYS A 178 -1.11 2.43 -23.08
C LYS A 178 -1.92 1.13 -23.19
N ALA A 179 -2.30 0.54 -22.09
CA ALA A 179 -3.17 -0.64 -22.04
C ALA A 179 -4.67 -0.32 -22.18
N GLY A 180 -5.04 0.95 -22.47
CA GLY A 180 -6.40 1.38 -22.77
C GLY A 180 -7.23 1.82 -21.55
N VAL A 181 -6.63 1.91 -20.35
CA VAL A 181 -7.31 2.39 -19.15
C VAL A 181 -7.15 3.91 -19.05
N GLU A 182 -8.26 4.62 -18.87
CA GLU A 182 -8.24 6.08 -18.68
C GLU A 182 -7.63 6.46 -17.34
N VAL A 183 -6.53 7.22 -17.38
CA VAL A 183 -5.85 7.72 -16.17
C VAL A 183 -6.48 9.06 -15.77
N ILE A 184 -7.02 9.10 -14.56
CA ILE A 184 -7.65 10.28 -13.95
C ILE A 184 -6.64 10.94 -13.00
N PRO A 185 -6.03 12.07 -13.39
CA PRO A 185 -5.15 12.80 -12.49
C PRO A 185 -5.94 13.41 -11.34
N MET A 186 -5.33 13.42 -10.14
CA MET A 186 -5.92 14.02 -8.96
C MET A 186 -5.01 15.09 -8.37
N THR A 187 -5.61 16.19 -7.95
CA THR A 187 -4.93 17.26 -7.19
C THR A 187 -4.71 16.83 -5.74
N ASP A 188 -3.80 17.51 -5.04
CA ASP A 188 -3.57 17.24 -3.61
C ASP A 188 -4.81 17.58 -2.77
N ALA A 189 -5.60 18.56 -3.17
CA ALA A 189 -6.87 18.88 -2.51
C ALA A 189 -7.91 17.75 -2.66
N GLU A 190 -7.96 17.08 -3.81
CA GLU A 190 -8.82 15.89 -4.02
C GLU A 190 -8.33 14.71 -3.19
N ARG A 191 -7.01 14.44 -3.16
CA ARG A 191 -6.40 13.40 -2.32
C ARG A 191 -6.66 13.62 -0.83
N GLU A 192 -6.56 14.88 -0.38
CA GLU A 192 -6.80 15.25 1.01
C GLU A 192 -8.24 14.94 1.47
N ARG A 193 -9.24 15.01 0.57
CA ARG A 193 -10.63 14.63 0.89
C ARG A 193 -10.73 13.14 1.26
N PHE A 194 -10.01 12.26 0.54
CA PHE A 194 -9.94 10.84 0.88
C PHE A 194 -9.22 10.61 2.21
N ALA A 195 -8.10 11.30 2.44
CA ALA A 195 -7.36 11.24 3.69
C ALA A 195 -8.22 11.67 4.89
N LYS A 196 -8.91 12.79 4.76
CA LYS A 196 -9.78 13.33 5.82
C LYS A 196 -10.89 12.36 6.22
N ALA A 197 -11.49 11.66 5.24
CA ALA A 197 -12.57 10.71 5.51
C ALA A 197 -12.12 9.50 6.33
N VAL A 198 -10.85 9.04 6.21
CA VAL A 198 -10.35 7.85 6.90
C VAL A 198 -9.54 8.15 8.16
N ARG A 199 -9.10 9.39 8.39
CA ARG A 199 -8.36 9.78 9.61
C ARG A 199 -9.05 9.38 10.92
N PRO A 200 -10.38 9.52 11.08
CA PRO A 200 -11.08 9.09 12.30
C PRO A 200 -10.93 7.59 12.61
N LEU A 201 -10.67 6.77 11.59
CA LEU A 201 -10.53 5.31 11.73
C LEU A 201 -9.15 4.90 12.26
N TYR A 202 -8.15 5.79 12.27
CA TYR A 202 -6.78 5.42 12.65
C TYR A 202 -6.71 4.84 14.07
N LYS A 203 -7.50 5.36 15.00
CA LYS A 203 -7.61 4.85 16.38
C LYS A 203 -8.06 3.39 16.47
N ASP A 204 -8.84 2.93 15.47
CA ASP A 204 -9.39 1.58 15.43
C ASP A 204 -8.50 0.62 14.61
N LEU A 205 -7.54 1.16 13.86
CA LEU A 205 -6.68 0.41 12.95
C LEU A 205 -5.32 0.06 13.56
N VAL A 206 -4.78 0.95 14.40
CA VAL A 206 -3.46 0.81 15.04
C VAL A 206 -3.51 1.34 16.47
N PRO A 207 -2.63 0.83 17.38
CA PRO A 207 -2.48 1.40 18.72
C PRO A 207 -2.17 2.90 18.66
N ALA A 208 -2.70 3.67 19.60
CA ALA A 208 -2.62 5.13 19.60
C ALA A 208 -1.18 5.65 19.62
N ASP A 209 -0.29 5.02 20.40
CA ASP A 209 1.14 5.34 20.49
C ASP A 209 1.86 5.10 19.15
N VAL A 210 1.52 4.04 18.43
CA VAL A 210 2.06 3.75 17.10
C VAL A 210 1.57 4.78 16.08
N ALA A 211 0.27 5.14 16.12
CA ALA A 211 -0.29 6.16 15.24
C ALA A 211 0.38 7.52 15.47
N GLU A 212 0.56 7.94 16.73
CA GLU A 212 1.18 9.22 17.08
C GLU A 212 2.66 9.27 16.69
N ALA A 213 3.43 8.22 16.97
CA ALA A 213 4.83 8.12 16.57
C ALA A 213 4.98 8.26 15.04
N PHE A 214 4.09 7.61 14.29
CA PHE A 214 4.10 7.65 12.83
C PHE A 214 3.72 9.04 12.28
N LEU A 215 2.67 9.66 12.83
CA LEU A 215 2.22 11.00 12.43
C LEU A 215 3.24 12.07 12.80
N SER A 216 3.90 11.94 13.95
CA SER A 216 4.97 12.84 14.38
C SER A 216 6.18 12.75 13.44
N ALA A 217 6.63 11.53 13.12
CA ALA A 217 7.70 11.32 12.15
C ALA A 217 7.31 11.82 10.74
N ALA A 218 6.03 11.71 10.35
CA ALA A 218 5.53 12.24 9.09
C ALA A 218 5.66 13.77 9.02
N ARG A 219 5.26 14.46 10.09
CA ARG A 219 5.36 15.92 10.17
C ARG A 219 6.81 16.44 10.16
N ALA A 220 7.72 15.70 10.77
CA ALA A 220 9.13 16.07 10.86
C ALA A 220 9.91 15.92 9.53
N HIS A 221 9.34 15.23 8.54
CA HIS A 221 10.02 14.86 7.29
C HIS A 221 9.28 15.31 6.02
N GLN A 222 8.25 16.17 6.19
CA GLN A 222 7.63 16.94 5.11
C GLN A 222 8.50 18.14 4.75
#